data_5c3e2fadbd0442568b2a667b43d04b34
#
_entry.id   5c3e2fadbd0442568b2a667b43d04b34
#
_cell.length_a   1.000
_cell.length_b   1.000
_cell.length_c   1.000
_cell.angle_alpha   90.00
_cell.angle_beta   90.00
_cell.angle_gamma   90.00
#
_symmetry.space_group_name_H-M   'P 1'
#
loop_
_entity.id
_entity.type
_entity.pdbx_description
1 polymer ?
#
loop_
_entity_poly.entity_id
_entity_poly.type
_entity_poly.pdbx_seq_one_letter_code
_entity_poly.pdbx_strand_id
1 'polypeptide(L)'
;MPINPVRRSHLIAPFGVGALSVGKDGATYITAALDYWFNEEVATDKGSEIDLHEYKVEEWRLQRLLGVDHFRLPPDYRAPGNYSHEKVNMSITIPVYRFPRWHVCPACGRLEQMPLTLKAKPKCRSCQRTYMSQVQLITMCENGHLHDFPWREWVHQDEDTQCQAQLSLSKSGASTLQYQIVSCNCGAKRSLANVMWFSTDGSSTGLSTNLNRSPKEYLCSGSSPWFGRHQPEGACGLPVRAALTNATNVYYPDTKSAIYLPRRSDIAPSELVELMETSPLDDLIRDSSKSDAQRLRLHHPLILKPFTDEQIEAALKIVSNKNRKMESAVDQIVDYENFEGDLLPLEYEQLKCKQDEPQLQVQLIAIESIDEKLRSYFSTISLVKKLRETRALVGFSRVYPGSSLSLEQKKKMMFNEAPTKGESWLPAIIVHGEGIFLEFDQDKLESWESYQAIEKRVKKLVERHKVMERTRKWLHKSLSARFLMIHTFAHILINELTFECGYSAASLRERLYVSNLGGKRLSGVLIYTASGDSEGTLGGLVAMGRPGYLEPIIWKALEKAKWCSADPVCMEIGSGGGQGPESCNLAACHNCCLVPETSCQEGNRFLDRALLIGDPVSGADIGFFK
;
A
#
# COMPACT_ATOMS: atom_id res chain seq x y z
N MET A 1 3.78 1.87 -29.27
CA MET A 1 3.53 0.68 -28.41
C MET A 1 3.96 1.01 -26.99
N PRO A 2 3.19 0.66 -25.98
CA PRO A 2 3.60 0.89 -24.59
C PRO A 2 4.93 0.21 -24.33
N ILE A 3 5.83 0.91 -23.66
CA ILE A 3 7.19 0.43 -23.38
C ILE A 3 7.14 -0.77 -22.43
N ASN A 4 6.19 -0.77 -21.52
CA ASN A 4 6.00 -1.82 -20.51
C ASN A 4 4.51 -2.07 -20.27
N PRO A 5 3.96 -3.27 -20.53
CA PRO A 5 2.62 -3.60 -20.07
C PRO A 5 2.63 -3.73 -18.55
N VAL A 6 1.81 -2.92 -17.89
CA VAL A 6 1.64 -2.91 -16.42
C VAL A 6 0.17 -3.18 -16.12
N ARG A 7 -0.11 -4.06 -15.16
CA ARG A 7 -1.49 -4.31 -14.71
C ARG A 7 -2.01 -3.09 -13.95
N ARG A 8 -3.30 -2.82 -14.02
CA ARG A 8 -3.95 -1.73 -13.26
C ARG A 8 -3.63 -1.76 -11.76
N SER A 9 -3.67 -2.95 -11.17
CA SER A 9 -3.34 -3.15 -9.76
C SER A 9 -1.92 -2.72 -9.40
N HIS A 10 -0.96 -2.91 -10.31
CA HIS A 10 0.42 -2.49 -10.11
C HIS A 10 0.59 -0.97 -10.08
N LEU A 11 -0.31 -0.21 -10.70
CA LEU A 11 -0.32 1.26 -10.66
C LEU A 11 -0.83 1.82 -9.32
N ILE A 12 -1.43 0.96 -8.50
CA ILE A 12 -1.74 1.27 -7.10
C ILE A 12 -0.59 0.81 -6.19
N ALA A 13 -0.11 -0.41 -6.39
CA ALA A 13 1.04 -0.98 -5.69
C ALA A 13 1.65 -2.10 -6.55
N PRO A 14 2.97 -2.10 -6.85
CA PRO A 14 4.02 -1.21 -6.33
C PRO A 14 4.47 -0.08 -7.28
N PHE A 15 3.87 0.11 -8.46
CA PHE A 15 4.35 1.02 -9.52
C PHE A 15 3.49 2.29 -9.68
N GLY A 16 2.93 2.79 -8.58
CA GLY A 16 2.18 4.05 -8.55
C GLY A 16 3.03 5.28 -8.85
N VAL A 17 2.43 6.46 -8.68
CA VAL A 17 3.12 7.76 -8.87
C VAL A 17 4.45 7.79 -8.13
N GLY A 18 5.50 8.23 -8.80
CA GLY A 18 6.83 8.35 -8.21
C GLY A 18 7.59 7.03 -8.00
N ALA A 19 7.01 5.89 -8.34
CA ALA A 19 7.69 4.59 -8.28
C ALA A 19 8.69 4.42 -9.41
N LEU A 20 9.79 3.71 -9.14
CA LEU A 20 10.77 3.32 -10.14
C LEU A 20 10.44 1.94 -10.71
N SER A 21 10.54 1.80 -12.02
CA SER A 21 10.37 0.53 -12.73
C SER A 21 11.43 0.38 -13.81
N VAL A 22 11.77 -0.87 -14.17
CA VAL A 22 12.73 -1.16 -15.25
C VAL A 22 11.97 -1.52 -16.51
N GLY A 23 12.21 -0.79 -17.58
CA GLY A 23 11.64 -1.05 -18.90
C GLY A 23 12.31 -2.21 -19.63
N LYS A 24 11.67 -2.68 -20.71
CA LYS A 24 12.21 -3.75 -21.58
C LYS A 24 13.56 -3.40 -22.22
N ASP A 25 13.86 -2.11 -22.35
CA ASP A 25 15.16 -1.61 -22.83
C ASP A 25 16.25 -1.61 -21.75
N GLY A 26 15.92 -2.07 -20.53
CA GLY A 26 16.81 -2.08 -19.37
C GLY A 26 17.05 -0.69 -18.75
N ALA A 27 16.26 0.31 -19.14
CA ALA A 27 16.31 1.62 -18.51
C ALA A 27 15.36 1.70 -17.33
N THR A 28 15.70 2.52 -16.36
CA THR A 28 14.85 2.83 -15.19
C THR A 28 13.98 4.04 -15.49
N TYR A 29 12.71 3.93 -15.18
CA TYR A 29 11.70 4.94 -15.39
C TYR A 29 10.99 5.26 -14.07
N ILE A 30 10.55 6.50 -13.92
CA ILE A 30 9.70 6.94 -12.81
C ILE A 30 8.29 7.23 -13.34
N THR A 31 7.28 6.71 -12.67
CA THR A 31 5.87 6.92 -13.03
C THR A 31 5.50 8.38 -12.78
N ALA A 32 4.93 9.05 -13.79
CA ALA A 32 4.53 10.45 -13.71
C ALA A 32 3.35 10.69 -12.76
N ALA A 33 3.17 11.96 -12.37
CA ALA A 33 2.09 12.43 -11.51
C ALA A 33 0.70 12.19 -12.11
N LEU A 34 -0.32 12.20 -11.25
CA LEU A 34 -1.70 11.86 -11.62
C LEU A 34 -2.30 12.81 -12.66
N ASP A 35 -1.85 14.08 -12.68
CA ASP A 35 -2.27 15.07 -13.67
C ASP A 35 -2.07 14.59 -15.12
N TYR A 36 -1.09 13.71 -15.33
CA TYR A 36 -0.75 13.21 -16.67
C TYR A 36 -1.48 11.92 -17.06
N TRP A 37 -2.14 11.24 -16.10
CA TRP A 37 -2.73 9.90 -16.38
C TRP A 37 -3.95 9.97 -17.30
N PHE A 38 -4.70 11.07 -17.23
CA PHE A 38 -5.90 11.32 -18.05
C PHE A 38 -5.77 12.61 -18.87
N ASN A 39 -4.57 13.08 -19.08
CA ASN A 39 -4.33 14.25 -19.94
C ASN A 39 -4.30 13.82 -21.41
N GLU A 40 -5.25 14.28 -22.21
CA GLU A 40 -5.42 13.89 -23.61
C GLU A 40 -4.19 14.16 -24.48
N GLU A 41 -3.46 15.26 -24.22
CA GLU A 41 -2.27 15.63 -25.00
C GLU A 41 -1.07 14.71 -24.72
N VAL A 42 -0.99 14.12 -23.52
CA VAL A 42 0.18 13.37 -23.03
C VAL A 42 -0.08 11.87 -23.00
N ALA A 43 -1.29 11.46 -22.57
CA ALA A 43 -1.63 10.07 -22.33
C ALA A 43 -2.22 9.35 -23.54
N THR A 44 -2.69 10.08 -24.57
CA THR A 44 -3.34 9.48 -25.75
C THR A 44 -2.60 9.76 -27.05
N ASP A 45 -2.91 8.96 -28.07
CA ASP A 45 -2.58 9.31 -29.43
C ASP A 45 -3.50 10.45 -29.94
N LYS A 46 -3.00 11.29 -30.86
CA LYS A 46 -3.75 12.45 -31.37
C LYS A 46 -5.15 12.05 -31.87
N GLY A 47 -6.17 12.67 -31.28
CA GLY A 47 -7.58 12.52 -31.66
C GLY A 47 -8.33 11.42 -30.93
N SER A 48 -7.80 10.89 -29.83
CA SER A 48 -8.55 10.06 -28.88
C SER A 48 -9.13 10.95 -27.79
N GLU A 49 -10.40 10.73 -27.48
CA GLU A 49 -11.13 11.38 -26.38
C GLU A 49 -11.09 10.51 -25.14
N ILE A 50 -11.03 11.10 -23.95
CA ILE A 50 -11.06 10.39 -22.67
C ILE A 50 -12.41 10.63 -21.99
N ASP A 51 -13.22 9.56 -21.91
CA ASP A 51 -14.40 9.54 -21.06
C ASP A 51 -14.01 9.12 -19.64
N LEU A 52 -13.98 10.06 -18.73
CA LEU A 52 -13.59 9.86 -17.33
C LEU A 52 -14.65 9.07 -16.54
N HIS A 53 -15.92 9.05 -16.98
CA HIS A 53 -17.00 8.36 -16.28
C HIS A 53 -16.75 6.85 -16.22
N GLU A 54 -16.18 6.27 -17.26
CA GLU A 54 -15.84 4.85 -17.31
C GLU A 54 -14.83 4.42 -16.22
N TYR A 55 -13.99 5.35 -15.79
CA TYR A 55 -12.95 5.08 -14.77
C TYR A 55 -13.41 5.40 -13.35
N LYS A 56 -14.60 5.98 -13.18
CA LYS A 56 -15.10 6.40 -11.87
C LYS A 56 -15.43 5.21 -10.97
N VAL A 57 -15.00 5.26 -9.73
CA VAL A 57 -15.27 4.27 -8.67
C VAL A 57 -15.77 4.98 -7.43
N GLU A 58 -16.84 4.46 -6.89
CA GLU A 58 -17.44 4.97 -5.67
C GLU A 58 -17.21 3.99 -4.49
N GLU A 59 -16.68 4.52 -3.39
CA GLU A 59 -16.66 3.88 -2.08
C GLU A 59 -16.82 4.98 -1.02
N TRP A 60 -18.06 5.24 -0.64
CA TRP A 60 -18.46 6.40 0.14
C TRP A 60 -17.72 6.57 1.49
N ARG A 61 -17.34 5.46 2.16
CA ARG A 61 -16.62 5.51 3.42
C ARG A 61 -15.18 5.98 3.22
N LEU A 62 -14.50 5.42 2.21
CA LEU A 62 -13.15 5.87 1.85
C LEU A 62 -13.16 7.30 1.32
N GLN A 63 -14.15 7.69 0.51
CA GLN A 63 -14.29 9.05 -0.01
C GLN A 63 -14.38 10.06 1.16
N ARG A 64 -15.25 9.77 2.13
CA ARG A 64 -15.41 10.61 3.32
C ARG A 64 -14.12 10.72 4.14
N LEU A 65 -13.45 9.60 4.39
CA LEU A 65 -12.22 9.55 5.18
C LEU A 65 -11.05 10.22 4.48
N LEU A 66 -10.96 10.07 3.17
CA LEU A 66 -9.87 10.61 2.38
C LEU A 66 -10.16 12.02 1.84
N GLY A 67 -11.35 12.56 2.08
CA GLY A 67 -11.75 13.88 1.60
C GLY A 67 -11.62 14.00 0.09
N VAL A 68 -12.19 13.04 -0.66
CA VAL A 68 -12.23 13.05 -2.13
C VAL A 68 -13.66 12.83 -2.62
N ASP A 69 -13.96 13.37 -3.80
CA ASP A 69 -15.30 13.29 -4.38
C ASP A 69 -15.57 11.91 -5.00
N HIS A 70 -14.54 11.28 -5.55
CA HIS A 70 -14.60 9.94 -6.14
C HIS A 70 -13.20 9.31 -6.22
N PHE A 71 -13.15 8.06 -6.66
CA PHE A 71 -11.91 7.38 -7.09
C PHE A 71 -11.94 7.18 -8.59
N ARG A 72 -10.75 6.94 -9.17
CA ARG A 72 -10.62 6.54 -10.58
C ARG A 72 -9.80 5.27 -10.71
N LEU A 73 -10.27 4.33 -11.50
CA LEU A 73 -9.44 3.21 -11.96
C LEU A 73 -8.27 3.76 -12.75
N PRO A 74 -7.04 3.25 -12.58
CA PRO A 74 -5.97 3.58 -13.50
C PRO A 74 -6.37 3.25 -14.94
N PRO A 75 -6.00 4.07 -15.95
CA PRO A 75 -6.36 3.78 -17.33
C PRO A 75 -5.76 2.45 -17.81
N ASP A 76 -6.44 1.80 -18.73
CA ASP A 76 -6.00 0.59 -19.41
C ASP A 76 -5.68 0.90 -20.87
N TYR A 77 -4.69 0.18 -21.39
CA TYR A 77 -4.35 0.29 -22.81
C TYR A 77 -5.28 -0.58 -23.65
N ARG A 78 -6.05 0.06 -24.51
CA ARG A 78 -6.93 -0.60 -25.51
C ARG A 78 -6.39 -0.31 -26.90
N ALA A 79 -6.03 -1.36 -27.65
CA ALA A 79 -5.60 -1.20 -29.03
C ALA A 79 -6.77 -0.77 -29.92
N PRO A 80 -6.58 0.18 -30.84
CA PRO A 80 -7.62 0.53 -31.81
C PRO A 80 -8.05 -0.69 -32.63
N GLY A 81 -9.35 -1.01 -32.60
CA GLY A 81 -9.91 -2.07 -33.46
C GLY A 81 -10.02 -1.60 -34.92
N ASN A 82 -9.94 -2.55 -35.86
CA ASN A 82 -10.04 -2.24 -37.30
C ASN A 82 -11.43 -1.71 -37.72
N TYR A 83 -12.44 -1.76 -36.84
CA TYR A 83 -13.85 -1.47 -37.15
C TYR A 83 -14.51 -0.45 -36.21
N SER A 84 -13.81 0.09 -35.21
CA SER A 84 -14.38 1.06 -34.29
C SER A 84 -14.18 2.48 -34.82
N HIS A 85 -15.30 3.17 -35.12
CA HIS A 85 -15.31 4.60 -35.42
C HIS A 85 -15.21 5.47 -34.15
N GLU A 86 -15.45 4.88 -32.97
CA GLU A 86 -15.33 5.56 -31.68
C GLU A 86 -13.92 5.45 -31.17
N LYS A 87 -13.27 6.59 -30.96
CA LYS A 87 -11.89 6.68 -30.44
C LYS A 87 -11.84 6.99 -28.94
N VAL A 88 -12.96 6.78 -28.22
CA VAL A 88 -13.06 7.05 -26.79
C VAL A 88 -12.27 6.00 -26.01
N ASN A 89 -11.48 6.44 -25.06
CA ASN A 89 -10.67 5.61 -24.16
C ASN A 89 -9.71 4.62 -24.85
N MET A 90 -9.27 4.95 -26.07
CA MET A 90 -8.38 4.10 -26.84
C MET A 90 -6.92 4.57 -26.71
N SER A 91 -5.99 3.61 -26.71
CA SER A 91 -4.54 3.86 -26.70
C SER A 91 -4.02 4.72 -25.51
N ILE A 92 -4.74 4.75 -24.39
CA ILE A 92 -4.31 5.50 -23.21
C ILE A 92 -3.07 4.82 -22.62
N THR A 93 -2.03 5.63 -22.34
CA THR A 93 -0.78 5.17 -21.74
C THR A 93 -0.43 6.02 -20.53
N ILE A 94 0.17 5.41 -19.51
CA ILE A 94 0.70 6.12 -18.36
C ILE A 94 2.07 6.71 -18.71
N PRO A 95 2.24 8.04 -18.64
CA PRO A 95 3.52 8.67 -18.90
C PRO A 95 4.57 8.29 -17.85
N VAL A 96 5.80 8.15 -18.30
CA VAL A 96 6.96 7.88 -17.44
C VAL A 96 8.14 8.75 -17.87
N TYR A 97 9.00 9.10 -16.92
CA TYR A 97 10.24 9.81 -17.19
C TYR A 97 11.43 8.90 -16.95
N ARG A 98 12.52 9.10 -17.73
CA ARG A 98 13.76 8.36 -17.53
C ARG A 98 14.53 8.93 -16.34
N PHE A 99 14.58 8.17 -15.27
CA PHE A 99 15.27 8.55 -14.04
C PHE A 99 16.02 7.35 -13.45
N PRO A 100 17.24 7.49 -12.91
CA PRO A 100 18.02 8.74 -12.76
C PRO A 100 18.51 9.31 -14.10
N ARG A 101 18.82 10.62 -14.10
CA ARG A 101 19.26 11.33 -15.31
C ARG A 101 20.72 11.06 -15.68
N TRP A 102 21.55 10.69 -14.72
CA TRP A 102 22.94 10.42 -14.96
C TRP A 102 23.15 9.07 -15.64
N HIS A 103 24.06 9.09 -16.65
CA HIS A 103 24.42 7.91 -17.41
C HIS A 103 25.94 7.73 -17.40
N VAL A 104 26.40 6.49 -17.42
CA VAL A 104 27.80 6.11 -17.47
C VAL A 104 28.10 5.34 -18.76
N CYS A 105 29.20 5.67 -19.39
CA CYS A 105 29.70 4.89 -20.53
C CYS A 105 30.44 3.65 -20.01
N PRO A 106 30.02 2.42 -20.35
CA PRO A 106 30.69 1.21 -19.90
C PRO A 106 32.12 1.04 -20.48
N ALA A 107 32.44 1.69 -21.59
CA ALA A 107 33.75 1.58 -22.24
C ALA A 107 34.79 2.59 -21.69
N CYS A 108 34.39 3.86 -21.45
CA CYS A 108 35.36 4.89 -21.05
C CYS A 108 35.05 5.53 -19.70
N GLY A 109 34.00 5.07 -19.02
CA GLY A 109 33.61 5.57 -17.69
C GLY A 109 32.98 6.98 -17.66
N ARG A 110 32.88 7.68 -18.81
CA ARG A 110 32.31 9.04 -18.85
C ARG A 110 30.94 9.08 -18.21
N LEU A 111 30.76 9.99 -17.26
CA LEU A 111 29.48 10.32 -16.62
C LEU A 111 28.88 11.54 -17.33
N GLU A 112 27.59 11.47 -17.69
CA GLU A 112 26.88 12.57 -18.34
C GLU A 112 25.42 12.59 -17.88
N GLN A 113 24.92 13.79 -17.61
CA GLN A 113 23.52 13.99 -17.22
C GLN A 113 22.66 14.22 -18.46
N MET A 114 21.54 13.50 -18.53
CA MET A 114 20.59 13.55 -19.64
C MET A 114 19.25 14.17 -19.19
N PRO A 115 18.43 14.68 -20.11
CA PRO A 115 17.09 15.18 -19.76
C PRO A 115 16.16 14.02 -19.35
N LEU A 116 15.19 14.28 -18.46
CA LEU A 116 14.15 13.33 -18.04
C LEU A 116 13.34 12.77 -19.22
N THR A 117 13.15 13.59 -20.26
CA THR A 117 12.36 13.25 -21.46
C THR A 117 13.14 12.46 -22.53
N LEU A 118 14.32 11.97 -22.19
CA LEU A 118 15.15 11.21 -23.14
C LEU A 118 14.43 9.92 -23.60
N LYS A 119 14.13 9.82 -24.89
CA LYS A 119 13.38 8.68 -25.46
C LYS A 119 14.26 7.47 -25.82
N ALA A 120 15.48 7.72 -26.27
CA ALA A 120 16.40 6.67 -26.76
C ALA A 120 17.63 6.54 -25.86
N LYS A 121 18.30 5.39 -25.90
CA LYS A 121 19.60 5.22 -25.24
C LYS A 121 20.63 6.18 -25.85
N PRO A 122 21.32 7.00 -25.01
CA PRO A 122 22.33 7.92 -25.54
C PRO A 122 23.61 7.17 -25.91
N LYS A 123 24.23 7.55 -27.02
CA LYS A 123 25.59 7.14 -27.35
C LYS A 123 26.60 8.01 -26.61
N CYS A 124 27.70 7.43 -26.17
CA CYS A 124 28.77 8.18 -25.52
C CYS A 124 29.39 9.18 -26.51
N ARG A 125 29.43 10.46 -26.15
CA ARG A 125 29.98 11.53 -26.97
C ARG A 125 31.49 11.49 -27.09
N SER A 126 32.21 10.84 -26.15
CA SER A 126 33.67 10.75 -26.15
C SER A 126 34.18 9.62 -27.02
N CYS A 127 33.76 8.39 -26.76
CA CYS A 127 34.30 7.22 -27.49
C CYS A 127 33.42 6.77 -28.65
N GLN A 128 32.19 7.21 -28.76
CA GLN A 128 31.16 6.88 -29.78
C GLN A 128 30.97 5.35 -30.04
N ARG A 129 31.61 4.51 -29.23
CA ARG A 129 31.64 3.05 -29.41
C ARG A 129 30.42 2.35 -28.82
N THR A 130 29.88 2.86 -27.69
CA THR A 130 28.86 2.18 -26.92
C THR A 130 27.72 3.12 -26.52
N TYR A 131 26.56 2.52 -26.27
CA TYR A 131 25.46 3.22 -25.59
C TYR A 131 25.76 3.35 -24.08
N MET A 132 25.38 4.48 -23.51
CA MET A 132 25.52 4.73 -22.08
C MET A 132 24.38 4.04 -21.31
N SER A 133 24.67 3.61 -20.10
CA SER A 133 23.73 3.02 -19.17
C SER A 133 23.42 4.01 -18.03
N GLN A 134 22.19 3.99 -17.51
CA GLN A 134 21.87 4.77 -16.33
C GLN A 134 22.69 4.29 -15.13
N VAL A 135 23.07 5.23 -14.28
CA VAL A 135 23.67 4.91 -12.97
C VAL A 135 22.59 4.29 -12.07
N GLN A 136 23.01 3.47 -11.12
CA GLN A 136 22.08 2.83 -10.18
C GLN A 136 21.96 3.59 -8.85
N LEU A 137 22.82 4.58 -8.61
CA LEU A 137 22.87 5.32 -7.36
C LEU A 137 22.00 6.57 -7.45
N ILE A 138 21.12 6.72 -6.49
CA ILE A 138 20.18 7.83 -6.31
C ILE A 138 20.24 8.31 -4.87
N THR A 139 19.54 9.39 -4.55
CA THR A 139 19.36 9.85 -3.18
C THR A 139 17.89 10.15 -2.88
N MET A 140 17.48 9.95 -1.63
CA MET A 140 16.10 10.09 -1.18
C MET A 140 16.01 10.54 0.27
N CYS A 141 14.87 11.08 0.68
CA CYS A 141 14.57 11.44 2.06
C CYS A 141 13.29 10.74 2.57
N GLU A 142 13.04 10.81 3.87
CA GLU A 142 11.89 10.17 4.52
C GLU A 142 10.54 10.74 4.08
N ASN A 143 10.49 12.01 3.65
CA ASN A 143 9.28 12.63 3.07
C ASN A 143 9.01 12.22 1.62
N GLY A 144 9.75 11.24 1.07
CA GLY A 144 9.48 10.67 -0.24
C GLY A 144 10.11 11.41 -1.42
N HIS A 145 10.89 12.48 -1.23
CA HIS A 145 11.62 13.15 -2.31
C HIS A 145 12.74 12.28 -2.86
N LEU A 146 13.06 12.48 -4.14
CA LEU A 146 14.01 11.66 -4.88
C LEU A 146 14.91 12.56 -5.73
N HIS A 147 16.21 12.32 -5.69
CA HIS A 147 17.20 13.12 -6.39
C HIS A 147 18.17 12.23 -7.16
N ASP A 148 18.77 12.77 -8.22
CA ASP A 148 20.00 12.21 -8.73
C ASP A 148 21.08 12.20 -7.64
N PHE A 149 21.99 11.23 -7.69
CA PHE A 149 23.15 11.26 -6.79
C PHE A 149 24.01 12.51 -7.10
N PRO A 150 24.49 13.26 -6.09
CA PRO A 150 25.25 14.49 -6.28
C PRO A 150 26.71 14.20 -6.66
N TRP A 151 26.93 13.76 -7.91
CA TRP A 151 28.25 13.29 -8.38
C TRP A 151 29.33 14.36 -8.31
N ARG A 152 28.97 15.62 -8.63
CA ARG A 152 29.90 16.75 -8.62
C ARG A 152 30.28 17.15 -7.20
N GLU A 153 29.28 17.32 -6.39
CA GLU A 153 29.41 17.70 -4.97
C GLU A 153 30.20 16.61 -4.23
N TRP A 154 29.90 15.33 -4.50
CA TRP A 154 30.59 14.21 -3.87
C TRP A 154 32.08 14.18 -4.17
N VAL A 155 32.47 14.30 -5.44
CA VAL A 155 33.89 14.20 -5.82
C VAL A 155 34.72 15.38 -5.35
N HIS A 156 34.12 16.57 -5.25
CA HIS A 156 34.79 17.80 -4.78
C HIS A 156 34.66 17.99 -3.27
N GLN A 157 33.84 17.19 -2.58
CA GLN A 157 33.51 17.36 -1.17
C GLN A 157 32.97 18.78 -0.85
N ASP A 158 32.21 19.31 -1.78
CA ASP A 158 31.70 20.68 -1.77
C ASP A 158 30.33 20.75 -2.41
N GLU A 159 29.29 21.09 -1.62
CA GLU A 159 27.92 21.20 -2.08
C GLU A 159 27.71 22.40 -3.05
N ASP A 160 28.54 23.41 -2.93
CA ASP A 160 28.49 24.65 -3.75
C ASP A 160 29.50 24.63 -4.89
N THR A 161 30.06 23.48 -5.22
CA THR A 161 31.09 23.39 -6.27
C THR A 161 30.61 23.95 -7.61
N GLN A 162 31.38 24.88 -8.17
CA GLN A 162 31.13 25.47 -9.47
C GLN A 162 31.87 24.74 -10.63
N CYS A 163 32.55 23.66 -10.31
CA CYS A 163 33.31 22.89 -11.29
C CYS A 163 32.39 22.21 -12.31
N GLN A 164 32.53 22.58 -13.58
CA GLN A 164 31.79 21.97 -14.70
C GLN A 164 32.64 20.97 -15.52
N ALA A 165 33.84 20.64 -15.07
CA ALA A 165 34.70 19.69 -15.74
C ALA A 165 34.06 18.30 -15.86
N GLN A 166 34.51 17.53 -16.86
CA GLN A 166 33.97 16.20 -17.17
C GLN A 166 34.22 15.23 -16.01
N LEU A 167 33.15 14.52 -15.62
CA LEU A 167 33.21 13.44 -14.64
C LEU A 167 33.37 12.07 -15.32
N SER A 168 34.03 11.17 -14.61
CA SER A 168 34.11 9.75 -14.98
C SER A 168 33.96 8.85 -13.77
N LEU A 169 33.41 7.66 -13.97
CA LEU A 169 33.26 6.59 -12.98
C LEU A 169 34.09 5.39 -13.44
N SER A 170 35.07 5.01 -12.65
CA SER A 170 35.91 3.84 -12.90
C SER A 170 35.73 2.79 -11.80
N LYS A 171 36.00 1.54 -12.14
CA LYS A 171 36.02 0.41 -11.20
C LYS A 171 37.46 -0.05 -11.03
N SER A 172 37.91 -0.13 -9.78
CA SER A 172 39.24 -0.62 -9.46
C SER A 172 39.16 -1.93 -8.67
N GLY A 173 38.97 -3.06 -9.33
CA GLY A 173 38.89 -4.38 -8.69
C GLY A 173 37.47 -4.92 -8.53
N ALA A 174 36.97 -5.10 -7.31
CA ALA A 174 35.69 -5.73 -7.04
C ALA A 174 34.47 -4.82 -7.37
N SER A 175 33.30 -5.42 -7.42
CA SER A 175 32.04 -4.75 -7.81
C SER A 175 31.41 -3.88 -6.72
N THR A 176 31.95 -3.89 -5.49
CA THR A 176 31.39 -3.11 -4.37
C THR A 176 31.63 -1.61 -4.54
N LEU A 177 30.78 -0.80 -3.92
CA LEU A 177 30.82 0.67 -4.05
C LEU A 177 32.17 1.28 -3.62
N GLN A 178 32.86 0.70 -2.64
CA GLN A 178 34.18 1.20 -2.20
C GLN A 178 35.24 1.17 -3.30
N TYR A 179 35.13 0.28 -4.28
CA TYR A 179 36.05 0.19 -5.43
C TYR A 179 35.56 0.98 -6.66
N GLN A 180 34.46 1.69 -6.55
CA GLN A 180 34.02 2.63 -7.56
C GLN A 180 34.56 4.02 -7.26
N ILE A 181 35.31 4.57 -8.21
CA ILE A 181 36.00 5.86 -8.04
C ILE A 181 35.39 6.86 -9.02
N VAL A 182 34.86 7.95 -8.49
CA VAL A 182 34.46 9.13 -9.26
C VAL A 182 35.70 10.00 -9.45
N SER A 183 35.95 10.43 -10.68
CA SER A 183 37.07 11.31 -11.03
C SER A 183 36.55 12.51 -11.81
N CYS A 184 37.14 13.67 -11.56
CA CYS A 184 36.88 14.91 -12.31
C CYS A 184 38.14 15.29 -13.11
N ASN A 185 37.99 15.81 -14.30
CA ASN A 185 39.13 16.28 -15.13
C ASN A 185 39.88 17.46 -14.49
N CYS A 186 39.34 18.09 -13.44
CA CYS A 186 40.08 19.08 -12.64
C CYS A 186 41.13 18.46 -11.70
N GLY A 187 41.17 17.12 -11.60
CA GLY A 187 42.09 16.39 -10.72
C GLY A 187 41.44 15.79 -9.47
N ALA A 188 40.24 16.21 -9.08
CA ALA A 188 39.53 15.64 -7.92
C ALA A 188 39.15 14.18 -8.17
N LYS A 189 39.36 13.33 -7.15
CA LYS A 189 39.02 11.89 -7.19
C LYS A 189 38.47 11.44 -5.84
N ARG A 190 37.43 10.60 -5.84
CA ARG A 190 36.85 10.07 -4.62
C ARG A 190 36.18 8.71 -4.84
N SER A 191 36.35 7.81 -3.89
CA SER A 191 35.63 6.53 -3.80
C SER A 191 34.18 6.75 -3.34
N LEU A 192 33.28 5.83 -3.73
CA LEU A 192 31.91 5.73 -3.21
C LEU A 192 31.83 4.95 -1.88
N ALA A 193 32.95 4.74 -1.19
CA ALA A 193 32.97 4.10 0.13
C ALA A 193 32.08 4.88 1.10
N ASN A 194 31.35 4.13 1.94
CA ASN A 194 30.46 4.65 3.00
C ASN A 194 29.32 5.59 2.53
N VAL A 195 29.09 5.72 1.24
CA VAL A 195 28.02 6.58 0.71
C VAL A 195 26.62 6.13 1.17
N MET A 196 26.44 4.83 1.42
CA MET A 196 25.18 4.23 1.89
C MET A 196 25.04 4.23 3.42
N TRP A 197 26.07 4.70 4.15
CA TRP A 197 26.03 4.71 5.61
C TRP A 197 25.03 5.72 6.17
N PHE A 198 24.42 5.39 7.30
CA PHE A 198 23.56 6.29 8.08
C PHE A 198 23.63 5.93 9.56
N SER A 199 23.40 6.91 10.44
CA SER A 199 23.31 6.72 11.88
C SER A 199 22.01 6.00 12.29
N THR A 200 22.02 5.34 13.43
CA THR A 200 20.87 4.55 13.93
C THR A 200 19.61 5.41 14.13
N ASP A 201 19.80 6.67 14.54
CA ASP A 201 18.72 7.65 14.71
C ASP A 201 18.30 8.35 13.42
N GLY A 202 19.02 8.10 12.32
CA GLY A 202 18.75 8.70 11.01
C GLY A 202 19.18 10.16 10.86
N SER A 203 19.78 10.79 11.88
CA SER A 203 20.19 12.19 11.86
C SER A 203 21.40 12.47 10.98
N SER A 204 22.27 11.48 10.79
CA SER A 204 23.47 11.58 9.97
C SER A 204 23.51 10.52 8.87
N THR A 205 24.01 10.90 7.70
CA THR A 205 24.14 10.02 6.53
C THR A 205 25.55 10.11 5.95
N GLY A 206 25.93 9.15 5.12
CA GLY A 206 27.19 9.20 4.37
C GLY A 206 27.35 10.48 3.54
N LEU A 207 26.23 11.05 3.07
CA LEU A 207 26.23 12.34 2.36
C LEU A 207 26.41 13.51 3.32
N SER A 208 25.62 13.62 4.38
CA SER A 208 25.71 14.72 5.35
C SER A 208 27.08 14.76 6.03
N THR A 209 27.63 13.60 6.43
CA THR A 209 28.96 13.52 7.06
C THR A 209 30.08 14.04 6.17
N ASN A 210 29.90 13.98 4.86
CA ASN A 210 30.93 14.32 3.89
C ASN A 210 30.71 15.64 3.15
N LEU A 211 29.47 16.14 3.14
CA LEU A 211 29.09 17.37 2.41
C LEU A 211 28.66 18.49 3.34
N ASN A 212 28.37 18.21 4.63
CA ASN A 212 28.09 19.26 5.59
C ASN A 212 29.29 20.16 5.79
N ARG A 213 29.06 21.48 5.68
CA ARG A 213 30.05 22.52 6.02
C ARG A 213 29.41 23.49 6.99
N SER A 214 30.05 23.71 8.13
CA SER A 214 29.52 24.66 9.11
C SER A 214 29.57 26.11 8.55
N PRO A 215 28.44 26.85 8.58
CA PRO A 215 27.17 26.53 9.25
C PRO A 215 26.14 25.80 8.36
N LYS A 216 26.48 25.33 7.15
CA LYS A 216 25.55 24.81 6.14
C LYS A 216 25.53 23.28 6.17
N GLU A 217 24.31 22.71 6.16
CA GLU A 217 24.05 21.27 6.14
C GLU A 217 23.56 20.83 4.76
N TYR A 218 24.00 19.65 4.30
CA TYR A 218 23.52 19.04 3.07
C TYR A 218 22.17 18.36 3.31
N LEU A 219 21.10 19.02 2.92
CA LEU A 219 19.73 18.60 3.16
C LEU A 219 18.92 18.42 1.86
N CYS A 220 17.76 17.79 1.97
CA CYS A 220 16.86 17.55 0.88
C CYS A 220 16.28 18.87 0.31
N SER A 221 16.45 19.09 -0.99
CA SER A 221 15.92 20.27 -1.70
C SER A 221 14.47 20.12 -2.15
N GLY A 222 13.78 18.99 -1.86
CA GLY A 222 12.39 18.79 -2.25
C GLY A 222 12.17 18.28 -3.69
N SER A 223 13.22 17.80 -4.37
CA SER A 223 13.09 17.33 -5.77
C SER A 223 12.10 16.17 -5.93
N SER A 224 11.25 16.30 -6.94
CA SER A 224 10.15 15.40 -7.27
C SER A 224 10.10 15.10 -8.77
N PRO A 225 11.03 14.27 -9.29
CA PRO A 225 11.23 14.08 -10.75
C PRO A 225 10.00 13.53 -11.49
N TRP A 226 9.03 12.97 -10.80
CA TRP A 226 7.76 12.49 -11.39
C TRP A 226 6.83 13.62 -11.85
N PHE A 227 7.07 14.86 -11.43
CA PHE A 227 6.40 16.04 -11.97
C PHE A 227 7.02 16.56 -13.29
N GLY A 228 8.10 15.94 -13.75
CA GLY A 228 8.76 16.32 -14.99
C GLY A 228 9.41 17.71 -14.91
N ARG A 229 8.90 18.67 -15.67
CA ARG A 229 9.43 20.05 -15.70
C ARG A 229 8.90 20.91 -14.56
N HIS A 230 7.75 20.57 -14.02
CA HIS A 230 7.07 21.32 -12.95
C HIS A 230 7.53 20.79 -11.59
N GLN A 231 8.70 21.24 -11.14
CA GLN A 231 9.19 20.86 -9.80
C GLN A 231 8.54 21.79 -8.76
N PRO A 232 7.94 21.25 -7.67
CA PRO A 232 7.44 22.09 -6.60
C PRO A 232 8.61 22.88 -5.97
N GLU A 233 8.35 24.14 -5.64
CA GLU A 233 9.31 24.99 -4.96
C GLU A 233 9.34 24.69 -3.46
N GLY A 234 10.52 24.65 -2.87
CA GLY A 234 10.74 24.59 -1.43
C GLY A 234 11.64 23.45 -0.98
N ALA A 235 12.57 23.76 -0.13
CA ALA A 235 13.47 22.80 0.48
C ALA A 235 12.72 21.98 1.54
N CYS A 236 12.87 20.65 1.51
CA CYS A 236 12.29 19.74 2.50
C CYS A 236 13.04 19.79 3.86
N GLY A 237 14.35 20.04 3.83
CA GLY A 237 15.18 20.18 5.03
C GLY A 237 15.49 18.88 5.79
N LEU A 238 15.14 17.72 5.26
CA LEU A 238 15.48 16.43 5.88
C LEU A 238 16.84 15.90 5.39
N PRO A 239 17.54 15.08 6.19
CA PRO A 239 18.74 14.37 5.75
C PRO A 239 18.47 13.51 4.51
N VAL A 240 19.42 13.48 3.59
CA VAL A 240 19.35 12.73 2.33
C VAL A 240 20.16 11.45 2.45
N ARG A 241 19.60 10.32 2.03
CA ARG A 241 20.24 9.01 2.01
C ARG A 241 20.49 8.53 0.60
N ALA A 242 21.67 7.95 0.36
CA ALA A 242 21.93 7.26 -0.89
C ALA A 242 21.23 5.88 -0.90
N ALA A 243 20.74 5.49 -2.06
CA ALA A 243 20.11 4.20 -2.30
C ALA A 243 20.43 3.69 -3.72
N LEU A 244 20.26 2.38 -3.95
CA LEU A 244 20.24 1.82 -5.30
C LEU A 244 18.82 1.89 -5.86
N THR A 245 18.68 2.11 -7.16
CA THR A 245 17.36 2.23 -7.82
C THR A 245 16.46 1.01 -7.65
N ASN A 246 17.03 -0.17 -7.38
CA ASN A 246 16.33 -1.43 -7.18
C ASN A 246 16.20 -1.82 -5.69
N ALA A 247 16.57 -0.95 -4.77
CA ALA A 247 16.41 -1.23 -3.34
C ALA A 247 14.92 -1.14 -2.94
N THR A 248 14.46 -2.07 -2.11
CA THR A 248 13.05 -2.16 -1.68
C THR A 248 12.56 -0.91 -0.95
N ASN A 249 13.47 -0.21 -0.26
CA ASN A 249 13.15 1.00 0.49
C ASN A 249 13.05 2.27 -0.36
N VAL A 250 13.16 2.15 -1.68
CA VAL A 250 13.00 3.30 -2.59
C VAL A 250 11.54 3.69 -2.77
N TYR A 251 10.61 2.77 -2.58
CA TYR A 251 9.20 3.06 -2.73
C TYR A 251 8.33 2.15 -1.86
N TYR A 252 7.54 2.76 -0.99
CA TYR A 252 6.48 2.12 -0.22
C TYR A 252 5.15 2.80 -0.57
N PRO A 253 4.24 2.14 -1.29
CA PRO A 253 2.92 2.70 -1.56
C PRO A 253 2.12 2.78 -0.25
N ASP A 254 1.51 3.94 0.00
CA ASP A 254 0.54 4.10 1.07
C ASP A 254 -0.85 3.87 0.49
N THR A 255 -1.45 2.75 0.86
CA THR A 255 -2.77 2.37 0.37
C THR A 255 -3.77 2.24 1.50
N LYS A 256 -5.00 2.67 1.25
CA LYS A 256 -6.13 2.48 2.15
C LYS A 256 -7.21 1.67 1.44
N SER A 257 -7.85 0.79 2.18
CA SER A 257 -8.88 -0.07 1.60
C SER A 257 -10.12 -0.19 2.47
N ALA A 258 -11.26 -0.44 1.83
CA ALA A 258 -12.52 -0.77 2.48
C ALA A 258 -13.18 -1.95 1.79
N ILE A 259 -13.75 -2.87 2.56
CA ILE A 259 -14.61 -3.93 2.05
C ILE A 259 -15.97 -3.30 1.76
N TYR A 260 -16.54 -3.61 0.60
CA TYR A 260 -17.88 -3.17 0.25
C TYR A 260 -18.90 -3.56 1.33
N LEU A 261 -19.69 -2.60 1.77
CA LEU A 261 -20.84 -2.83 2.64
C LEU A 261 -22.12 -2.39 1.92
N PRO A 262 -23.14 -3.27 1.89
CA PRO A 262 -24.37 -2.97 1.21
C PRO A 262 -25.08 -1.78 1.85
N ARG A 263 -25.55 -0.85 1.04
CA ARG A 263 -26.42 0.24 1.45
C ARG A 263 -27.85 -0.13 1.03
N ARG A 264 -28.59 -0.60 1.98
CA ARG A 264 -30.01 -0.92 1.75
C ARG A 264 -30.87 -0.25 2.81
N SER A 265 -32.07 0.08 2.44
CA SER A 265 -33.19 0.29 3.36
C SER A 265 -34.15 -0.88 3.16
N ASP A 266 -35.15 -0.97 4.04
CA ASP A 266 -36.20 -1.99 3.92
C ASP A 266 -36.96 -1.91 2.57
N ILE A 267 -36.87 -0.76 1.88
CA ILE A 267 -37.55 -0.48 0.61
C ILE A 267 -36.58 -0.47 -0.57
N ALA A 268 -35.37 0.15 -0.45
CA ALA A 268 -34.44 0.32 -1.55
C ALA A 268 -33.38 -0.80 -1.56
N PRO A 269 -33.32 -1.64 -2.60
CA PRO A 269 -32.26 -2.62 -2.79
C PRO A 269 -30.91 -1.94 -2.96
N SER A 270 -29.83 -2.57 -2.47
CA SER A 270 -28.45 -2.06 -2.61
C SER A 270 -28.03 -1.90 -4.08
N GLU A 271 -28.44 -2.83 -4.93
CA GLU A 271 -28.21 -2.78 -6.38
C GLU A 271 -28.74 -1.48 -7.01
N LEU A 272 -29.94 -1.06 -6.62
CA LEU A 272 -30.52 0.18 -7.14
C LEU A 272 -29.76 1.41 -6.64
N VAL A 273 -29.32 1.41 -5.39
CA VAL A 273 -28.52 2.51 -4.83
C VAL A 273 -27.18 2.61 -5.57
N GLU A 274 -26.52 1.49 -5.86
CA GLU A 274 -25.30 1.45 -6.66
C GLU A 274 -25.51 1.96 -8.09
N LEU A 275 -26.58 1.51 -8.75
CA LEU A 275 -26.93 1.97 -10.08
C LEU A 275 -27.14 3.49 -10.13
N MET A 276 -27.75 4.06 -9.09
CA MET A 276 -27.96 5.51 -8.99
C MET A 276 -26.68 6.31 -8.70
N GLU A 277 -25.63 5.68 -8.20
CA GLU A 277 -24.32 6.29 -7.97
C GLU A 277 -23.38 6.13 -9.19
N THR A 278 -23.84 5.46 -10.26
CA THR A 278 -23.07 5.25 -11.49
C THR A 278 -23.69 6.01 -12.66
N SER A 279 -22.84 6.44 -13.62
CA SER A 279 -23.33 7.01 -14.87
C SER A 279 -24.16 5.95 -15.65
N PRO A 280 -25.26 6.32 -16.30
CA PRO A 280 -25.73 7.68 -16.56
C PRO A 280 -26.69 8.27 -15.51
N LEU A 281 -27.07 7.51 -14.47
CA LEU A 281 -28.07 7.96 -13.50
C LEU A 281 -27.53 9.03 -12.55
N ASP A 282 -26.27 8.90 -12.10
CA ASP A 282 -25.61 9.86 -11.22
C ASP A 282 -25.57 11.27 -11.84
N ASP A 283 -25.31 11.38 -13.14
CA ASP A 283 -25.26 12.65 -13.84
C ASP A 283 -26.63 13.35 -13.84
N LEU A 284 -27.71 12.61 -14.05
CA LEU A 284 -29.06 13.16 -13.98
C LEU A 284 -29.45 13.57 -12.56
N ILE A 285 -28.98 12.86 -11.54
CA ILE A 285 -29.28 13.16 -10.15
C ILE A 285 -28.54 14.41 -9.71
N ARG A 286 -27.33 14.63 -10.17
CA ARG A 286 -26.52 15.82 -9.85
C ARG A 286 -27.00 17.08 -10.54
N ASP A 287 -27.45 16.94 -11.79
CA ASP A 287 -27.82 18.09 -12.64
C ASP A 287 -29.20 18.70 -12.31
N SER A 288 -29.99 18.07 -11.44
CA SER A 288 -31.32 18.53 -11.11
C SER A 288 -31.59 18.62 -9.62
N SER A 289 -31.89 19.83 -9.15
CA SER A 289 -32.42 20.10 -7.81
C SER A 289 -33.78 19.41 -7.50
N LYS A 290 -34.37 18.71 -8.46
CA LYS A 290 -35.65 18.01 -8.40
C LYS A 290 -35.63 16.74 -9.26
N SER A 291 -34.73 15.80 -8.99
CA SER A 291 -34.83 14.47 -9.57
C SER A 291 -35.91 13.67 -8.82
N ASP A 292 -36.91 13.18 -9.52
CA ASP A 292 -37.92 12.26 -9.03
C ASP A 292 -37.87 10.92 -9.79
N ALA A 293 -38.50 9.92 -9.23
CA ALA A 293 -38.53 8.56 -9.81
C ALA A 293 -39.07 8.53 -11.23
N GLN A 294 -40.10 9.33 -11.53
CA GLN A 294 -40.73 9.35 -12.83
C GLN A 294 -39.79 9.91 -13.90
N ARG A 295 -39.06 10.97 -13.58
CA ARG A 295 -38.11 11.58 -14.51
C ARG A 295 -36.93 10.67 -14.79
N LEU A 296 -36.35 10.02 -13.77
CA LEU A 296 -35.27 9.05 -13.97
C LEU A 296 -35.71 7.87 -14.82
N ARG A 297 -36.94 7.36 -14.60
CA ARG A 297 -37.52 6.27 -15.39
C ARG A 297 -37.77 6.69 -16.84
N LEU A 298 -38.15 7.95 -17.07
CA LEU A 298 -38.37 8.48 -18.43
C LEU A 298 -37.04 8.51 -19.24
N HIS A 299 -35.97 8.91 -18.61
CA HIS A 299 -34.66 8.98 -19.27
C HIS A 299 -33.97 7.62 -19.42
N HIS A 300 -34.13 6.72 -18.45
CA HIS A 300 -33.49 5.40 -18.46
C HIS A 300 -34.46 4.25 -18.15
N PRO A 301 -35.48 4.06 -19.00
CA PRO A 301 -36.56 3.09 -18.75
C PRO A 301 -36.06 1.65 -18.69
N LEU A 302 -35.05 1.28 -19.47
CA LEU A 302 -34.51 -0.09 -19.47
C LEU A 302 -33.75 -0.45 -18.20
N ILE A 303 -32.96 0.47 -17.70
CA ILE A 303 -32.13 0.28 -16.48
C ILE A 303 -33.04 0.18 -15.25
N LEU A 304 -34.09 1.03 -15.18
CA LEU A 304 -34.95 1.13 -14.01
C LEU A 304 -36.22 0.25 -14.10
N LYS A 305 -36.37 -0.53 -15.19
CA LYS A 305 -37.49 -1.44 -15.35
C LYS A 305 -37.70 -2.45 -14.21
N PRO A 306 -36.65 -3.04 -13.62
CA PRO A 306 -36.83 -4.03 -12.56
C PRO A 306 -37.34 -3.46 -11.23
N PHE A 307 -37.27 -2.14 -11.02
CA PHE A 307 -37.53 -1.50 -9.74
C PHE A 307 -38.86 -0.76 -9.69
N THR A 308 -39.51 -0.68 -8.53
CA THR A 308 -40.71 0.11 -8.34
C THR A 308 -40.39 1.59 -8.14
N ASP A 309 -41.35 2.49 -8.33
CA ASP A 309 -41.14 3.92 -8.08
C ASP A 309 -40.86 4.22 -6.60
N GLU A 310 -41.45 3.48 -5.68
CA GLU A 310 -41.17 3.57 -4.24
C GLU A 310 -39.72 3.19 -3.94
N GLN A 311 -39.19 2.16 -4.58
CA GLN A 311 -37.78 1.76 -4.44
C GLN A 311 -36.85 2.84 -5.00
N ILE A 312 -37.19 3.41 -6.17
CA ILE A 312 -36.43 4.49 -6.80
C ILE A 312 -36.41 5.74 -5.91
N GLU A 313 -37.56 6.15 -5.33
CA GLU A 313 -37.61 7.28 -4.40
C GLU A 313 -36.84 7.03 -3.11
N ALA A 314 -36.92 5.82 -2.56
CA ALA A 314 -36.14 5.45 -1.40
C ALA A 314 -34.63 5.48 -1.65
N ALA A 315 -34.19 4.97 -2.81
CA ALA A 315 -32.79 5.02 -3.23
C ALA A 315 -32.32 6.46 -3.49
N LEU A 316 -33.15 7.29 -4.14
CA LEU A 316 -32.87 8.73 -4.31
C LEU A 316 -32.64 9.45 -2.98
N LYS A 317 -33.46 9.15 -1.96
CA LYS A 317 -33.25 9.73 -0.61
C LYS A 317 -31.91 9.32 -0.01
N ILE A 318 -31.47 8.09 -0.21
CA ILE A 318 -30.18 7.60 0.27
C ILE A 318 -29.05 8.36 -0.42
N VAL A 319 -29.07 8.48 -1.74
CA VAL A 319 -28.05 9.16 -2.56
C VAL A 319 -28.05 10.67 -2.30
N SER A 320 -29.23 11.32 -2.23
CA SER A 320 -29.36 12.76 -1.98
C SER A 320 -28.93 13.16 -0.57
N ASN A 321 -29.19 12.32 0.45
CA ASN A 321 -28.72 12.56 1.83
C ASN A 321 -27.19 12.47 1.92
N LYS A 322 -26.53 11.68 1.06
CA LYS A 322 -25.08 11.67 0.92
C LYS A 322 -24.57 13.06 0.51
N ASN A 323 -25.15 13.63 -0.54
CA ASN A 323 -24.73 14.92 -1.07
C ASN A 323 -24.89 16.06 -0.03
N ARG A 324 -26.00 16.10 0.71
CA ARG A 324 -26.20 17.07 1.79
C ARG A 324 -25.26 16.88 3.00
N LYS A 325 -24.94 15.63 3.38
CA LYS A 325 -24.01 15.35 4.48
C LYS A 325 -22.55 15.59 4.09
N MET A 326 -22.20 15.46 2.82
CA MET A 326 -20.85 15.83 2.34
C MET A 326 -20.64 17.34 2.42
N GLU A 327 -21.63 18.16 2.08
CA GLU A 327 -21.53 19.63 2.22
C GLU A 327 -21.37 20.08 3.69
N SER A 328 -21.99 19.39 4.64
CA SER A 328 -21.91 19.73 6.07
C SER A 328 -20.72 19.09 6.80
N ALA A 329 -20.08 18.07 6.24
CA ALA A 329 -18.98 17.32 6.88
C ALA A 329 -17.58 17.85 6.51
N VAL A 330 -17.49 18.80 5.57
CA VAL A 330 -16.22 19.46 5.20
C VAL A 330 -15.64 20.26 6.36
N ASP A 331 -16.45 20.65 7.36
CA ASP A 331 -16.01 21.42 8.53
C ASP A 331 -15.64 20.57 9.75
N GLN A 332 -15.83 19.26 9.72
CA GLN A 332 -15.31 18.36 10.75
C GLN A 332 -14.02 17.73 10.25
N ILE A 333 -12.90 18.14 10.83
CA ILE A 333 -11.60 17.48 10.68
C ILE A 333 -11.81 16.02 11.08
N VAL A 334 -11.93 15.15 10.08
CA VAL A 334 -11.92 13.70 10.30
C VAL A 334 -10.51 13.38 10.76
N ASP A 335 -10.40 12.90 11.99
CA ASP A 335 -9.12 12.49 12.56
C ASP A 335 -8.60 11.30 11.74
N TYR A 336 -7.66 11.59 10.84
CA TYR A 336 -7.04 10.59 9.96
C TYR A 336 -6.29 9.51 10.76
N GLU A 337 -5.91 9.81 12.00
CA GLU A 337 -5.27 8.88 12.92
C GLU A 337 -6.25 7.81 13.40
N ASN A 338 -7.58 8.07 13.37
CA ASN A 338 -8.65 7.12 13.72
C ASN A 338 -9.31 6.43 12.51
N PHE A 339 -8.66 6.42 11.35
CA PHE A 339 -9.17 5.77 10.12
C PHE A 339 -9.70 4.36 10.36
N GLU A 340 -8.98 3.54 11.12
CA GLU A 340 -9.37 2.17 11.45
C GLU A 340 -10.58 2.15 12.39
N GLY A 341 -10.69 3.10 13.31
CA GLY A 341 -11.80 3.21 14.26
C GLY A 341 -13.18 3.42 13.62
N ASP A 342 -13.23 4.04 12.45
CA ASP A 342 -14.48 4.34 11.75
C ASP A 342 -14.92 3.23 10.78
N LEU A 343 -13.97 2.54 10.13
CA LEU A 343 -14.27 1.53 9.11
C LEU A 343 -14.45 0.12 9.69
N LEU A 344 -13.54 -0.29 10.56
CA LEU A 344 -13.46 -1.69 11.02
C LEU A 344 -14.69 -2.17 11.78
N PRO A 345 -15.33 -1.38 12.67
CA PRO A 345 -16.52 -1.84 13.39
C PRO A 345 -17.70 -2.17 12.48
N LEU A 346 -17.88 -1.39 11.41
CA LEU A 346 -18.98 -1.61 10.46
C LEU A 346 -18.75 -2.89 9.64
N GLU A 347 -17.52 -3.11 9.18
CA GLU A 347 -17.14 -4.32 8.44
C GLU A 347 -17.27 -5.57 9.34
N TYR A 348 -16.77 -5.47 10.57
CA TYR A 348 -16.81 -6.56 11.55
C TYR A 348 -18.25 -7.05 11.79
N GLU A 349 -19.19 -6.15 12.02
CA GLU A 349 -20.60 -6.52 12.23
C GLU A 349 -21.22 -7.19 10.99
N GLN A 350 -20.87 -6.75 9.77
CA GLN A 350 -21.38 -7.36 8.56
C GLN A 350 -20.79 -8.77 8.33
N LEU A 351 -19.56 -9.01 8.72
CA LEU A 351 -18.91 -10.33 8.60
C LEU A 351 -19.47 -11.36 9.60
N LYS A 352 -20.14 -10.90 10.67
CA LYS A 352 -20.82 -11.74 11.67
C LYS A 352 -22.26 -12.08 11.28
N CYS A 353 -22.77 -11.52 10.22
CA CYS A 353 -24.15 -11.71 9.77
C CYS A 353 -24.18 -12.39 8.41
N LYS A 354 -25.22 -13.20 8.17
CA LYS A 354 -25.46 -13.75 6.81
C LYS A 354 -25.70 -12.60 5.85
N GLN A 355 -24.95 -12.57 4.76
CA GLN A 355 -25.09 -11.63 3.66
C GLN A 355 -25.29 -12.40 2.34
N ASP A 356 -26.19 -11.92 1.51
CA ASP A 356 -26.43 -12.50 0.18
C ASP A 356 -26.60 -11.36 -0.85
N GLU A 357 -25.59 -10.49 -0.91
CA GLU A 357 -25.55 -9.35 -1.80
C GLU A 357 -24.63 -9.62 -3.00
N PRO A 358 -24.84 -8.99 -4.16
CA PRO A 358 -24.02 -9.23 -5.35
C PRO A 358 -22.52 -9.02 -5.14
N GLN A 359 -22.13 -8.14 -4.21
CA GLN A 359 -20.75 -7.76 -3.94
C GLN A 359 -20.21 -8.27 -2.58
N LEU A 360 -21.08 -8.82 -1.71
CA LEU A 360 -20.71 -9.38 -0.41
C LEU A 360 -21.58 -10.59 -0.08
N GLN A 361 -21.00 -11.78 -0.06
CA GLN A 361 -21.67 -13.01 0.32
C GLN A 361 -21.00 -13.63 1.52
N VAL A 362 -21.72 -13.69 2.65
CA VAL A 362 -21.24 -14.24 3.92
C VAL A 362 -22.15 -15.37 4.36
N GLN A 363 -21.56 -16.53 4.61
CA GLN A 363 -22.23 -17.70 5.18
C GLN A 363 -21.69 -17.96 6.57
N LEU A 364 -22.56 -17.95 7.58
CA LEU A 364 -22.18 -18.35 8.93
C LEU A 364 -22.02 -19.87 9.00
N ILE A 365 -21.01 -20.31 9.76
CA ILE A 365 -20.84 -21.70 10.16
C ILE A 365 -21.47 -21.88 11.52
N ALA A 366 -22.29 -22.93 11.67
CA ALA A 366 -22.80 -23.31 12.98
C ALA A 366 -21.61 -23.73 13.86
N ILE A 367 -21.38 -23.03 14.95
CA ILE A 367 -20.20 -23.25 15.82
C ILE A 367 -20.19 -24.66 16.40
N GLU A 368 -21.37 -25.27 16.56
CA GLU A 368 -21.55 -26.65 17.02
C GLU A 368 -21.02 -27.69 16.02
N SER A 369 -20.86 -27.31 14.75
CA SER A 369 -20.28 -28.20 13.71
C SER A 369 -18.76 -28.25 13.73
N ILE A 370 -18.11 -27.38 14.52
CA ILE A 370 -16.68 -27.32 14.72
C ILE A 370 -16.26 -28.24 15.88
N ASP A 371 -15.07 -28.82 15.79
CA ASP A 371 -14.47 -29.63 16.86
C ASP A 371 -14.57 -28.96 18.23
N GLU A 372 -14.95 -29.71 19.26
CA GLU A 372 -15.22 -29.20 20.61
C GLU A 372 -14.06 -28.44 21.22
N LYS A 373 -12.83 -28.88 20.99
CA LYS A 373 -11.63 -28.21 21.50
C LYS A 373 -11.45 -26.87 20.82
N LEU A 374 -11.65 -26.81 19.49
CA LEU A 374 -11.43 -25.60 18.72
C LEU A 374 -12.55 -24.57 18.92
N ARG A 375 -13.81 -24.98 18.97
CA ARG A 375 -14.95 -24.06 19.14
C ARG A 375 -14.89 -23.23 20.42
N SER A 376 -14.18 -23.70 21.47
CA SER A 376 -14.01 -22.94 22.71
C SER A 376 -13.16 -21.67 22.54
N TYR A 377 -12.48 -21.50 21.41
CA TYR A 377 -11.64 -20.33 21.12
C TYR A 377 -12.32 -19.29 20.23
N PHE A 378 -13.41 -19.67 19.56
CA PHE A 378 -14.08 -18.83 18.58
C PHE A 378 -15.56 -18.66 18.90
N SER A 379 -16.05 -17.41 18.81
CA SER A 379 -17.48 -17.10 18.94
C SER A 379 -18.22 -17.15 17.60
N THR A 380 -17.54 -16.78 16.50
CA THR A 380 -18.12 -16.77 15.17
C THR A 380 -17.09 -17.22 14.14
N ILE A 381 -17.52 -18.09 13.21
CA ILE A 381 -16.77 -18.45 12.01
C ILE A 381 -17.65 -18.18 10.80
N SER A 382 -17.14 -17.42 9.84
CA SER A 382 -17.87 -17.08 8.63
C SER A 382 -17.06 -17.36 7.37
N LEU A 383 -17.73 -17.93 6.38
CA LEU A 383 -17.19 -18.12 5.03
C LEU A 383 -17.62 -16.93 4.17
N VAL A 384 -16.68 -16.12 3.78
CA VAL A 384 -16.90 -15.00 2.87
C VAL A 384 -16.71 -15.51 1.46
N LYS A 385 -17.81 -15.91 0.81
CA LYS A 385 -17.79 -16.53 -0.53
C LYS A 385 -17.47 -15.53 -1.62
N LYS A 386 -17.83 -14.28 -1.38
CA LYS A 386 -17.53 -13.16 -2.27
C LYS A 386 -17.36 -11.91 -1.43
N LEU A 387 -16.32 -11.18 -1.68
CA LEU A 387 -16.13 -9.82 -1.20
C LEU A 387 -15.61 -8.93 -2.33
N ARG A 388 -16.01 -7.66 -2.30
CA ARG A 388 -15.42 -6.59 -3.10
C ARG A 388 -14.64 -5.67 -2.17
N GLU A 389 -13.39 -5.44 -2.48
CA GLU A 389 -12.53 -4.48 -1.78
C GLU A 389 -12.19 -3.33 -2.74
N THR A 390 -12.38 -2.10 -2.29
CA THR A 390 -11.84 -0.92 -2.98
C THR A 390 -10.54 -0.54 -2.31
N ARG A 391 -9.44 -0.45 -3.07
CA ARG A 391 -8.10 -0.10 -2.58
C ARG A 391 -7.60 1.12 -3.30
N ALA A 392 -7.42 2.23 -2.56
CA ALA A 392 -6.94 3.50 -3.07
C ALA A 392 -5.47 3.74 -2.71
N LEU A 393 -4.70 4.30 -3.63
CA LEU A 393 -3.38 4.86 -3.35
C LEU A 393 -3.57 6.28 -2.82
N VAL A 394 -3.11 6.53 -1.60
CA VAL A 394 -3.25 7.82 -0.92
C VAL A 394 -1.95 8.61 -0.87
N GLY A 395 -0.84 7.96 -1.20
CA GLY A 395 0.49 8.52 -1.21
C GLY A 395 1.56 7.44 -1.27
N PHE A 396 2.78 7.83 -0.98
CA PHE A 396 3.90 6.91 -0.84
C PHE A 396 4.96 7.47 0.10
N SER A 397 5.84 6.61 0.57
CA SER A 397 7.01 6.97 1.37
C SER A 397 8.27 6.32 0.81
N ARG A 398 9.42 6.77 1.30
CA ARG A 398 10.75 6.20 1.00
C ARG A 398 11.54 6.06 2.29
N VAL A 399 12.60 5.29 2.25
CA VAL A 399 13.46 4.98 3.39
C VAL A 399 12.80 4.03 4.38
N TYR A 400 11.58 4.35 4.82
CA TYR A 400 10.77 3.55 5.73
C TYR A 400 9.31 3.46 5.25
N PRO A 401 8.61 2.36 5.53
CA PRO A 401 7.17 2.29 5.29
C PRO A 401 6.43 3.23 6.24
N GLY A 402 5.51 4.03 5.70
CA GLY A 402 4.78 5.08 6.41
C GLY A 402 5.49 6.43 6.35
N SER A 403 4.79 7.50 6.66
CA SER A 403 5.34 8.85 6.70
C SER A 403 4.57 9.72 7.69
N SER A 404 5.24 10.77 8.22
CA SER A 404 4.61 11.80 9.06
C SER A 404 3.84 12.86 8.27
N LEU A 405 3.76 12.71 6.94
CA LEU A 405 3.04 13.64 6.09
C LEU A 405 1.54 13.55 6.31
N SER A 406 0.88 14.70 6.39
CA SER A 406 -0.58 14.77 6.39
C SER A 406 -1.17 14.27 5.06
N LEU A 407 -2.45 13.94 5.05
CA LEU A 407 -3.14 13.50 3.83
C LEU A 407 -3.02 14.53 2.71
N GLU A 408 -3.13 15.82 3.02
CA GLU A 408 -2.97 16.90 2.04
C GLU A 408 -1.55 16.95 1.47
N GLN A 409 -0.54 16.79 2.32
CA GLN A 409 0.85 16.73 1.85
C GLN A 409 1.09 15.53 0.94
N LYS A 410 0.53 14.36 1.29
CA LYS A 410 0.58 13.16 0.44
C LYS A 410 -0.11 13.38 -0.91
N LYS A 411 -1.28 14.03 -0.93
CA LYS A 411 -1.95 14.41 -2.18
C LYS A 411 -1.09 15.36 -3.02
N LYS A 412 -0.48 16.37 -2.41
CA LYS A 412 0.45 17.30 -3.09
C LYS A 412 1.69 16.60 -3.70
N MET A 413 2.07 15.43 -3.18
CA MET A 413 3.13 14.62 -3.79
C MET A 413 2.66 13.83 -5.02
N MET A 414 1.35 13.65 -5.21
CA MET A 414 0.80 12.90 -6.34
C MET A 414 0.27 13.77 -7.47
N PHE A 415 -0.13 15.01 -7.16
CA PHE A 415 -0.63 16.00 -8.11
C PHE A 415 0.30 17.21 -8.18
N ASN A 416 0.58 17.69 -9.39
CA ASN A 416 1.25 18.97 -9.59
C ASN A 416 0.30 20.14 -9.30
N GLU A 417 -0.94 20.03 -9.81
CA GLU A 417 -2.02 20.96 -9.54
C GLU A 417 -3.12 20.25 -8.75
N ALA A 418 -3.51 20.85 -7.62
CA ALA A 418 -4.60 20.29 -6.82
C ALA A 418 -5.89 20.26 -7.65
N PRO A 419 -6.62 19.12 -7.68
CA PRO A 419 -7.91 19.06 -8.36
C PRO A 419 -8.88 20.11 -7.83
N THR A 420 -9.74 20.62 -8.70
CA THR A 420 -10.78 21.59 -8.33
C THR A 420 -11.79 20.98 -7.35
N LYS A 421 -12.44 21.82 -6.57
CA LYS A 421 -13.50 21.37 -5.65
C LYS A 421 -14.64 20.74 -6.46
N GLY A 422 -15.08 19.55 -6.06
CA GLY A 422 -16.08 18.74 -6.79
C GLY A 422 -15.47 17.73 -7.78
N GLU A 423 -14.16 17.82 -8.05
CA GLU A 423 -13.44 16.90 -8.94
C GLU A 423 -12.21 16.25 -8.26
N SER A 424 -12.15 16.31 -6.94
CA SER A 424 -11.06 15.70 -6.17
C SER A 424 -11.12 14.19 -6.25
N TRP A 425 -10.02 13.56 -6.67
CA TRP A 425 -9.97 12.11 -6.84
C TRP A 425 -8.63 11.51 -6.42
N LEU A 426 -8.64 10.20 -6.18
CA LEU A 426 -7.45 9.38 -5.99
C LEU A 426 -7.56 8.10 -6.84
N PRO A 427 -6.43 7.52 -7.28
CA PRO A 427 -6.47 6.29 -8.04
C PRO A 427 -6.80 5.12 -7.12
N ALA A 428 -7.72 4.27 -7.54
CA ALA A 428 -8.12 3.07 -6.82
C ALA A 428 -8.36 1.90 -7.76
N ILE A 429 -8.35 0.70 -7.21
CA ILE A 429 -8.78 -0.52 -7.89
C ILE A 429 -9.89 -1.20 -7.10
N ILE A 430 -10.72 -1.91 -7.82
CA ILE A 430 -11.67 -2.87 -7.26
C ILE A 430 -11.02 -4.25 -7.34
N VAL A 431 -11.04 -4.95 -6.22
CA VAL A 431 -10.54 -6.31 -6.09
C VAL A 431 -11.66 -7.19 -5.58
N HIS A 432 -11.87 -8.33 -6.21
CA HIS A 432 -12.79 -9.34 -5.74
C HIS A 432 -12.01 -10.48 -5.09
N GLY A 433 -12.60 -11.08 -4.06
CA GLY A 433 -11.96 -12.18 -3.35
C GLY A 433 -12.95 -13.03 -2.58
N GLU A 434 -12.42 -14.01 -1.90
CA GLU A 434 -13.08 -14.88 -0.94
C GLU A 434 -12.27 -14.95 0.35
N GLY A 435 -12.88 -15.36 1.46
CA GLY A 435 -12.14 -15.38 2.72
C GLY A 435 -12.78 -16.23 3.81
N ILE A 436 -12.04 -16.33 4.92
CA ILE A 436 -12.47 -16.95 6.17
C ILE A 436 -12.35 -15.88 7.25
N PHE A 437 -13.47 -15.55 7.89
CA PHE A 437 -13.49 -14.67 9.05
C PHE A 437 -13.62 -15.50 10.33
N LEU A 438 -12.78 -15.18 11.31
CA LEU A 438 -12.71 -15.82 12.61
C LEU A 438 -12.84 -14.75 13.69
N GLU A 439 -13.86 -14.85 14.54
CA GLU A 439 -14.03 -14.03 15.75
C GLU A 439 -13.62 -14.86 16.96
N PHE A 440 -12.71 -14.35 17.76
CA PHE A 440 -12.25 -15.01 18.98
C PHE A 440 -13.25 -14.78 20.12
N ASP A 441 -13.37 -15.79 21.00
CA ASP A 441 -14.18 -15.70 22.19
C ASP A 441 -13.66 -14.65 23.16
N GLN A 442 -14.52 -13.68 23.51
CA GLN A 442 -14.16 -12.53 24.32
C GLN A 442 -13.82 -12.89 25.75
N ASP A 443 -14.61 -13.77 26.37
CA ASP A 443 -14.43 -14.15 27.78
C ASP A 443 -13.11 -14.90 27.95
N LYS A 444 -12.80 -15.76 26.99
CA LYS A 444 -11.54 -16.51 26.97
C LYS A 444 -10.35 -15.59 26.74
N LEU A 445 -10.46 -14.59 25.84
CA LEU A 445 -9.42 -13.59 25.63
C LEU A 445 -9.18 -12.75 26.88
N GLU A 446 -10.22 -12.26 27.53
CA GLU A 446 -10.11 -11.45 28.75
C GLU A 446 -9.50 -12.24 29.91
N SER A 447 -9.93 -13.49 30.09
CA SER A 447 -9.34 -14.39 31.07
C SER A 447 -7.85 -14.60 30.81
N TRP A 448 -7.47 -14.85 29.55
CA TRP A 448 -6.08 -15.05 29.16
C TRP A 448 -5.25 -13.77 29.34
N GLU A 449 -5.75 -12.60 28.89
CA GLU A 449 -5.05 -11.31 29.04
C GLU A 449 -4.79 -10.92 30.50
N SER A 450 -5.59 -11.42 31.44
CA SER A 450 -5.46 -11.14 32.88
C SER A 450 -4.22 -11.76 33.53
N TYR A 451 -3.53 -12.70 32.87
CA TYR A 451 -2.33 -13.32 33.43
C TYR A 451 -1.14 -12.36 33.44
N GLN A 452 -0.57 -12.11 34.61
CA GLN A 452 0.56 -11.20 34.80
C GLN A 452 1.78 -11.52 33.92
N ALA A 453 2.00 -12.79 33.60
CA ALA A 453 3.09 -13.22 32.73
C ALA A 453 2.94 -12.69 31.29
N ILE A 454 1.69 -12.57 30.81
CA ILE A 454 1.39 -12.03 29.49
C ILE A 454 1.63 -10.53 29.46
N GLU A 455 1.14 -9.79 30.45
CA GLU A 455 1.40 -8.36 30.59
C GLU A 455 2.92 -8.06 30.59
N LYS A 456 3.68 -8.81 31.39
CA LYS A 456 5.14 -8.69 31.47
C LYS A 456 5.83 -8.94 30.13
N ARG A 457 5.34 -9.91 29.33
CA ARG A 457 5.89 -10.22 28.02
C ARG A 457 5.58 -9.13 26.99
N VAL A 458 4.33 -8.70 26.92
CA VAL A 458 3.86 -7.66 25.99
C VAL A 458 4.53 -6.32 26.29
N LYS A 459 4.72 -5.98 27.55
CA LYS A 459 5.39 -4.76 28.00
C LYS A 459 6.76 -4.55 27.34
N LYS A 460 7.53 -5.61 27.15
CA LYS A 460 8.84 -5.54 26.46
C LYS A 460 8.70 -5.00 25.03
N LEU A 461 7.68 -5.43 24.30
CA LEU A 461 7.43 -4.98 22.94
C LEU A 461 6.88 -3.56 22.90
N VAL A 462 5.99 -3.23 23.84
CA VAL A 462 5.44 -1.87 24.01
C VAL A 462 6.57 -0.87 24.32
N GLU A 463 7.52 -1.21 25.17
CA GLU A 463 8.65 -0.34 25.49
C GLU A 463 9.54 -0.10 24.26
N ARG A 464 9.81 -1.14 23.45
CA ARG A 464 10.55 -0.98 22.20
C ARG A 464 9.80 -0.12 21.20
N HIS A 465 8.50 -0.37 21.03
CA HIS A 465 7.66 0.42 20.14
C HIS A 465 7.68 1.91 20.53
N LYS A 466 7.58 2.25 21.83
CA LYS A 466 7.70 3.62 22.31
C LYS A 466 9.04 4.29 21.97
N VAL A 467 10.14 3.53 21.95
CA VAL A 467 11.44 4.06 21.51
C VAL A 467 11.39 4.41 20.03
N MET A 468 10.75 3.56 19.22
CA MET A 468 10.60 3.81 17.78
C MET A 468 9.64 4.96 17.49
N GLU A 469 8.54 5.11 18.24
CA GLU A 469 7.61 6.24 18.11
C GLU A 469 8.30 7.60 18.35
N ARG A 470 9.25 7.68 19.27
CA ARG A 470 10.01 8.92 19.53
C ARG A 470 10.84 9.36 18.34
N THR A 471 11.35 8.42 17.56
CA THR A 471 12.15 8.67 16.36
C THR A 471 11.30 8.78 15.11
N ARG A 472 10.12 8.15 15.10
CA ARG A 472 9.20 8.05 13.96
C ARG A 472 7.79 8.45 14.35
N LYS A 473 7.50 9.72 14.28
CA LYS A 473 6.23 10.36 14.72
C LYS A 473 4.94 9.78 14.10
N TRP A 474 5.05 8.98 13.04
CA TRP A 474 3.91 8.37 12.32
C TRP A 474 3.54 6.97 12.83
N LEU A 475 4.32 6.39 13.75
CA LEU A 475 4.16 5.00 14.19
C LEU A 475 3.29 4.91 15.46
N HIS A 476 2.22 5.69 15.55
CA HIS A 476 1.32 5.65 16.70
C HIS A 476 0.38 4.46 16.62
N LYS A 477 0.58 3.46 17.49
CA LYS A 477 -0.32 2.32 17.63
C LYS A 477 -0.37 1.82 19.07
N SER A 478 -1.58 1.59 19.57
CA SER A 478 -1.77 0.95 20.86
C SER A 478 -1.61 -0.57 20.73
N LEU A 479 -0.54 -1.12 21.28
CA LEU A 479 -0.29 -2.56 21.28
C LEU A 479 -0.94 -3.22 22.50
N SER A 480 -1.75 -4.26 22.26
CA SER A 480 -2.35 -5.10 23.30
C SER A 480 -1.96 -6.57 23.11
N ALA A 481 -2.11 -7.38 24.16
CA ALA A 481 -1.83 -8.82 24.07
C ALA A 481 -2.68 -9.51 22.99
N ARG A 482 -3.98 -9.19 22.94
CA ARG A 482 -4.89 -9.73 21.93
C ARG A 482 -4.48 -9.34 20.50
N PHE A 483 -4.00 -8.10 20.30
CA PHE A 483 -3.53 -7.67 19.00
C PHE A 483 -2.35 -8.52 18.54
N LEU A 484 -1.33 -8.68 19.38
CA LEU A 484 -0.14 -9.48 19.07
C LEU A 484 -0.50 -10.94 18.81
N MET A 485 -1.39 -11.51 19.62
CA MET A 485 -1.84 -12.90 19.50
C MET A 485 -2.62 -13.12 18.21
N ILE A 486 -3.66 -12.31 17.94
CA ILE A 486 -4.51 -12.45 16.74
C ILE A 486 -3.69 -12.21 15.47
N HIS A 487 -2.81 -11.21 15.46
CA HIS A 487 -1.92 -10.92 14.34
C HIS A 487 -0.96 -12.10 14.08
N THR A 488 -0.32 -12.62 15.12
CA THR A 488 0.57 -13.78 14.97
C THR A 488 -0.18 -15.01 14.51
N PHE A 489 -1.39 -15.24 15.03
CA PHE A 489 -2.27 -16.31 14.58
C PHE A 489 -2.62 -16.18 13.09
N ALA A 490 -2.94 -14.96 12.62
CA ALA A 490 -3.19 -14.71 11.20
C ALA A 490 -2.00 -15.13 10.33
N HIS A 491 -0.79 -14.79 10.74
CA HIS A 491 0.43 -15.14 10.01
C HIS A 491 0.67 -16.66 9.90
N ILE A 492 0.60 -17.39 11.02
CA ILE A 492 0.79 -18.83 10.97
C ILE A 492 -0.31 -19.53 10.17
N LEU A 493 -1.54 -19.00 10.24
CA LEU A 493 -2.68 -19.54 9.48
C LEU A 493 -2.56 -19.24 7.98
N ILE A 494 -2.10 -18.04 7.57
CA ILE A 494 -1.79 -17.70 6.17
C ILE A 494 -0.75 -18.68 5.62
N ASN A 495 0.32 -18.93 6.36
CA ASN A 495 1.37 -19.84 5.93
C ASN A 495 0.84 -21.28 5.70
N GLU A 496 -0.03 -21.78 6.59
CA GLU A 496 -0.63 -23.11 6.43
C GLU A 496 -1.65 -23.16 5.31
N LEU A 497 -2.55 -22.17 5.21
CA LEU A 497 -3.53 -22.06 4.13
C LEU A 497 -2.87 -21.95 2.75
N THR A 498 -1.77 -21.23 2.63
CA THR A 498 -0.97 -21.15 1.40
C THR A 498 -0.54 -22.55 0.95
N PHE A 499 -0.06 -23.36 1.88
CA PHE A 499 0.37 -24.72 1.59
C PHE A 499 -0.81 -25.62 1.19
N GLU A 500 -1.90 -25.61 1.96
CA GLU A 500 -3.07 -26.47 1.73
C GLU A 500 -3.87 -26.07 0.47
N CYS A 501 -4.01 -24.77 0.18
CA CYS A 501 -4.73 -24.28 -1.01
C CYS A 501 -3.88 -24.25 -2.28
N GLY A 502 -2.55 -24.32 -2.16
CA GLY A 502 -1.63 -24.13 -3.28
C GLY A 502 -1.59 -22.70 -3.82
N TYR A 503 -2.06 -21.71 -3.06
CA TYR A 503 -1.96 -20.30 -3.41
C TYR A 503 -0.54 -19.77 -3.19
N SER A 504 -0.18 -18.70 -3.93
CA SER A 504 1.00 -17.93 -3.55
C SER A 504 0.76 -17.23 -2.22
N ALA A 505 1.75 -17.20 -1.32
CA ALA A 505 1.63 -16.48 -0.05
C ALA A 505 1.27 -15.00 -0.26
N ALA A 506 1.71 -14.38 -1.35
CA ALA A 506 1.35 -13.01 -1.71
C ALA A 506 -0.10 -12.83 -2.19
N SER A 507 -0.84 -13.92 -2.43
CA SER A 507 -2.25 -13.88 -2.84
C SER A 507 -3.20 -13.79 -1.64
N LEU A 508 -2.77 -14.22 -0.47
CA LEU A 508 -3.55 -14.13 0.77
C LEU A 508 -3.20 -12.85 1.51
N ARG A 509 -4.20 -12.28 2.17
CA ARG A 509 -4.07 -11.09 3.02
C ARG A 509 -4.79 -11.30 4.32
N GLU A 510 -4.31 -10.63 5.34
CA GLU A 510 -5.02 -10.45 6.59
C GLU A 510 -5.76 -9.11 6.60
N ARG A 511 -6.86 -9.08 7.38
CA ARG A 511 -7.51 -7.86 7.82
C ARG A 511 -7.86 -8.02 9.28
N LEU A 512 -7.19 -7.24 10.13
CA LEU A 512 -7.27 -7.35 11.58
C LEU A 512 -8.39 -6.47 12.13
N TYR A 513 -9.31 -7.06 12.84
CA TYR A 513 -10.38 -6.40 13.56
C TYR A 513 -10.10 -6.49 15.06
N VAL A 514 -9.17 -5.67 15.53
CA VAL A 514 -8.76 -5.65 16.93
C VAL A 514 -8.77 -4.22 17.45
N SER A 515 -9.67 -3.92 18.35
CA SER A 515 -9.76 -2.61 18.98
C SER A 515 -10.40 -2.71 20.36
N ASN A 516 -9.93 -1.86 21.26
CA ASN A 516 -10.53 -1.61 22.58
C ASN A 516 -11.06 -0.16 22.69
N LEU A 517 -11.03 0.62 21.60
CA LEU A 517 -11.41 2.03 21.59
C LEU A 517 -12.93 2.19 21.45
N GLY A 518 -13.49 3.22 22.10
CA GLY A 518 -14.88 3.62 21.92
C GLY A 518 -15.95 2.66 22.45
N GLY A 519 -15.59 1.75 23.39
CA GLY A 519 -16.55 0.80 23.98
C GLY A 519 -16.93 -0.38 23.08
N LYS A 520 -16.40 -0.46 21.85
CA LYS A 520 -16.56 -1.61 20.96
C LYS A 520 -15.30 -2.47 21.02
N ARG A 521 -15.46 -3.70 21.52
CA ARG A 521 -14.40 -4.69 21.60
C ARG A 521 -14.41 -5.52 20.32
N LEU A 522 -13.40 -5.35 19.50
CA LEU A 522 -13.19 -6.15 18.28
C LEU A 522 -12.12 -7.20 18.56
N SER A 523 -12.34 -8.44 18.14
CA SER A 523 -11.41 -9.56 18.34
C SER A 523 -11.50 -10.56 17.20
N GLY A 524 -11.31 -10.12 15.98
CA GLY A 524 -11.43 -10.96 14.81
C GLY A 524 -10.33 -10.77 13.79
N VAL A 525 -10.26 -11.71 12.87
CA VAL A 525 -9.40 -11.65 11.69
C VAL A 525 -10.13 -12.19 10.47
N LEU A 526 -9.99 -11.50 9.35
CA LEU A 526 -10.36 -12.00 8.04
C LEU A 526 -9.08 -12.33 7.26
N ILE A 527 -8.95 -13.60 6.85
CA ILE A 527 -7.94 -14.02 5.88
C ILE A 527 -8.64 -14.17 4.55
N TYR A 528 -8.15 -13.49 3.52
CA TYR A 528 -8.85 -13.42 2.24
C TYR A 528 -7.90 -13.34 1.05
N THR A 529 -8.39 -13.77 -0.10
CA THR A 529 -7.72 -13.55 -1.39
C THR A 529 -8.04 -12.14 -1.89
N ALA A 530 -7.06 -11.46 -2.45
CA ALA A 530 -7.23 -10.11 -2.98
C ALA A 530 -6.50 -10.01 -4.32
N SER A 531 -6.97 -10.75 -5.33
CA SER A 531 -6.41 -10.72 -6.68
C SER A 531 -7.36 -10.02 -7.64
N GLY A 532 -6.90 -8.95 -8.28
CA GLY A 532 -7.68 -8.20 -9.27
C GLY A 532 -7.97 -8.96 -10.56
N ASP A 533 -7.30 -10.09 -10.82
CA ASP A 533 -7.33 -10.79 -12.10
C ASP A 533 -7.95 -12.20 -12.02
N SER A 534 -8.50 -12.62 -10.86
CA SER A 534 -8.92 -14.02 -10.63
C SER A 534 -10.44 -14.22 -10.56
N GLU A 535 -11.21 -13.64 -11.45
CA GLU A 535 -12.68 -13.89 -11.51
C GLU A 535 -13.05 -15.37 -11.73
N GLY A 536 -12.11 -16.23 -12.06
CA GLY A 536 -12.38 -17.63 -12.43
C GLY A 536 -12.01 -18.70 -11.41
N THR A 537 -11.38 -18.39 -10.26
CA THR A 537 -10.81 -19.38 -9.34
C THR A 537 -11.25 -19.26 -7.88
N LEU A 538 -12.35 -18.56 -7.60
CA LEU A 538 -12.90 -18.45 -6.25
C LEU A 538 -13.50 -19.78 -5.80
N GLY A 539 -13.32 -20.12 -4.51
CA GLY A 539 -13.87 -21.33 -3.87
C GLY A 539 -12.84 -22.17 -3.14
N GLY A 540 -11.56 -22.03 -3.41
CA GLY A 540 -10.49 -22.80 -2.79
C GLY A 540 -10.31 -22.48 -1.32
N LEU A 541 -10.21 -21.18 -0.97
CA LEU A 541 -10.04 -20.74 0.41
C LEU A 541 -11.30 -21.00 1.24
N VAL A 542 -12.47 -20.70 0.69
CA VAL A 542 -13.77 -20.96 1.34
C VAL A 542 -13.95 -22.46 1.62
N ALA A 543 -13.50 -23.34 0.71
CA ALA A 543 -13.58 -24.80 0.93
C ALA A 543 -12.76 -25.21 2.16
N MET A 544 -11.56 -24.63 2.37
CA MET A 544 -10.72 -24.88 3.52
C MET A 544 -11.30 -24.32 4.84
N GLY A 545 -12.20 -23.37 4.77
CA GLY A 545 -12.90 -22.83 5.94
C GLY A 545 -14.09 -23.66 6.43
N ARG A 546 -14.47 -24.74 5.73
CA ARG A 546 -15.60 -25.59 6.12
C ARG A 546 -15.26 -26.49 7.31
N PRO A 547 -16.28 -26.87 8.12
CA PRO A 547 -16.10 -27.87 9.17
C PRO A 547 -15.43 -29.16 8.65
N GLY A 548 -14.49 -29.71 9.40
CA GLY A 548 -13.70 -30.88 9.03
C GLY A 548 -12.44 -30.56 8.20
N TYR A 549 -12.34 -29.38 7.59
CA TYR A 549 -11.15 -28.91 6.88
C TYR A 549 -10.39 -27.83 7.68
N LEU A 550 -11.12 -26.90 8.28
CA LEU A 550 -10.53 -25.77 9.01
C LEU A 550 -9.77 -26.21 10.26
N GLU A 551 -10.35 -27.15 11.02
CA GLU A 551 -9.79 -27.59 12.29
C GLU A 551 -8.40 -28.22 12.14
N PRO A 552 -8.18 -29.20 11.24
CA PRO A 552 -6.85 -29.73 11.00
C PRO A 552 -5.82 -28.68 10.57
N ILE A 553 -6.24 -27.69 9.76
CA ILE A 553 -5.38 -26.60 9.29
C ILE A 553 -4.92 -25.74 10.47
N ILE A 554 -5.85 -25.34 11.34
CA ILE A 554 -5.50 -24.52 12.53
C ILE A 554 -4.57 -25.31 13.46
N TRP A 555 -4.89 -26.60 13.74
CA TRP A 555 -4.03 -27.41 14.60
C TRP A 555 -2.65 -27.64 14.02
N LYS A 556 -2.52 -27.88 12.70
CA LYS A 556 -1.23 -27.97 12.02
C LYS A 556 -0.43 -26.68 12.11
N ALA A 557 -1.09 -25.51 11.92
CA ALA A 557 -0.44 -24.20 12.03
C ALA A 557 0.11 -23.99 13.44
N LEU A 558 -0.68 -24.32 14.48
CA LEU A 558 -0.26 -24.23 15.88
C LEU A 558 0.86 -25.22 16.21
N GLU A 559 0.79 -26.44 15.71
CA GLU A 559 1.84 -27.45 15.92
C GLU A 559 3.16 -27.03 15.27
N LYS A 560 3.13 -26.53 14.03
CA LYS A 560 4.31 -25.96 13.37
C LYS A 560 4.88 -24.75 14.11
N ALA A 561 4.03 -23.93 14.76
CA ALA A 561 4.48 -22.80 15.55
C ALA A 561 5.27 -23.19 16.81
N LYS A 562 5.15 -24.43 17.30
CA LYS A 562 5.91 -24.92 18.47
C LYS A 562 7.40 -25.01 18.21
N TRP A 563 7.82 -25.10 16.97
CA TRP A 563 9.21 -25.27 16.58
C TRP A 563 9.62 -24.28 15.47
N CYS A 564 10.85 -23.81 15.55
CA CYS A 564 11.47 -22.99 14.52
C CYS A 564 12.89 -23.47 14.27
N SER A 565 13.34 -23.53 13.02
CA SER A 565 14.72 -23.93 12.69
C SER A 565 15.79 -23.02 13.29
N ALA A 566 15.42 -21.82 13.76
CA ALA A 566 16.29 -20.88 14.44
C ALA A 566 16.17 -20.94 15.98
N ASP A 567 15.43 -21.92 16.54
CA ASP A 567 15.38 -22.12 17.99
C ASP A 567 16.71 -22.75 18.50
N PRO A 568 17.14 -22.42 19.74
CA PRO A 568 16.43 -21.63 20.76
C PRO A 568 16.49 -20.10 20.54
N VAL A 569 17.35 -19.61 19.66
CA VAL A 569 17.61 -18.17 19.47
C VAL A 569 16.32 -17.41 19.14
N CYS A 570 15.47 -17.92 18.24
CA CYS A 570 14.22 -17.26 17.87
C CYS A 570 13.26 -17.10 19.05
N MET A 571 13.15 -18.12 19.92
CA MET A 571 12.28 -18.07 21.10
C MET A 571 12.85 -17.19 22.22
N GLU A 572 14.15 -17.25 22.44
CA GLU A 572 14.86 -16.55 23.52
C GLU A 572 15.10 -15.05 23.23
N ILE A 573 15.08 -14.64 21.96
CA ILE A 573 15.45 -13.29 21.56
C ILE A 573 14.53 -12.22 22.20
N GLY A 574 13.35 -12.62 22.63
CA GLY A 574 12.44 -11.79 23.43
C GLY A 574 13.03 -11.29 24.73
N SER A 575 14.07 -11.96 25.28
CA SER A 575 14.81 -11.52 26.48
C SER A 575 15.93 -10.53 26.15
N GLY A 576 16.47 -10.56 24.93
CA GLY A 576 17.67 -9.81 24.55
C GLY A 576 17.42 -8.49 23.82
N GLY A 577 16.82 -8.48 22.68
CA GLY A 577 16.78 -7.27 21.85
C GLY A 577 15.63 -7.16 20.86
N GLY A 578 14.83 -8.23 20.66
CA GLY A 578 13.83 -8.34 19.59
C GLY A 578 14.44 -8.65 18.24
N GLN A 579 13.59 -9.01 17.28
CA GLN A 579 13.97 -9.35 15.91
C GLN A 579 12.97 -8.80 14.91
N GLY A 580 13.19 -9.12 13.63
CA GLY A 580 12.33 -8.65 12.55
C GLY A 580 12.50 -7.15 12.26
N PRO A 581 11.58 -6.56 11.50
CA PRO A 581 11.64 -5.15 11.17
C PRO A 581 11.69 -4.30 12.44
N GLU A 582 12.72 -3.44 12.52
CA GLU A 582 12.90 -2.48 13.64
C GLU A 582 13.00 -3.13 15.02
N SER A 583 13.34 -4.42 15.08
CA SER A 583 13.36 -5.22 16.33
C SER A 583 12.00 -5.27 17.05
N CYS A 584 10.91 -5.08 16.30
CA CYS A 584 9.53 -5.05 16.81
C CYS A 584 8.84 -6.42 16.80
N ASN A 585 9.58 -7.53 16.75
CA ASN A 585 9.07 -8.90 16.97
C ASN A 585 9.76 -9.53 18.18
N LEU A 586 9.05 -10.43 18.87
CA LEU A 586 9.61 -11.32 19.87
C LEU A 586 9.91 -12.68 19.23
N ALA A 587 9.26 -13.76 19.65
CA ALA A 587 9.47 -15.09 19.07
C ALA A 587 8.84 -15.23 17.67
N ALA A 588 9.31 -14.49 16.69
CA ALA A 588 8.80 -14.53 15.31
C ALA A 588 9.90 -14.11 14.32
N CYS A 589 10.32 -15.03 13.46
CA CYS A 589 11.36 -14.80 12.47
C CYS A 589 10.91 -15.26 11.07
N HIS A 590 11.78 -15.08 10.09
CA HIS A 590 11.54 -15.47 8.69
C HIS A 590 11.15 -16.94 8.51
N ASN A 591 11.68 -17.82 9.38
CA ASN A 591 11.47 -19.25 9.24
C ASN A 591 10.15 -19.74 9.85
N CYS A 592 9.51 -18.95 10.73
CA CYS A 592 8.32 -19.41 11.45
C CYS A 592 7.05 -18.58 11.23
N CYS A 593 7.14 -17.26 11.19
CA CYS A 593 5.93 -16.41 11.24
C CYS A 593 5.82 -15.36 10.13
N LEU A 594 6.93 -14.91 9.51
CA LEU A 594 6.83 -13.83 8.53
C LEU A 594 6.12 -14.29 7.26
N VAL A 595 5.29 -13.40 6.71
CA VAL A 595 4.59 -13.56 5.43
C VAL A 595 5.09 -12.48 4.44
N PRO A 596 4.74 -12.53 3.14
CA PRO A 596 5.04 -11.43 2.22
C PRO A 596 4.51 -10.09 2.76
N GLU A 597 5.27 -9.01 2.61
CA GLU A 597 4.87 -7.68 3.13
C GLU A 597 3.51 -7.21 2.60
N THR A 598 3.13 -7.65 1.40
CA THR A 598 1.82 -7.35 0.81
C THR A 598 0.67 -8.08 1.48
N SER A 599 0.93 -9.11 2.26
CA SER A 599 -0.05 -9.94 2.98
C SER A 599 -0.33 -9.42 4.39
N CYS A 600 0.62 -8.68 4.98
CA CYS A 600 0.56 -8.16 6.34
C CYS A 600 0.21 -6.68 6.37
N GLN A 601 -0.74 -6.28 7.24
CA GLN A 601 -1.11 -4.88 7.45
C GLN A 601 -0.02 -4.08 8.19
N GLU A 602 0.80 -4.76 9.00
CA GLU A 602 1.79 -4.13 9.88
C GLU A 602 3.24 -4.27 9.38
N GLY A 603 3.45 -4.72 8.15
CA GLY A 603 4.80 -4.89 7.59
C GLY A 603 5.65 -5.89 8.38
N ASN A 604 5.08 -7.00 8.80
CA ASN A 604 5.75 -8.07 9.56
C ASN A 604 6.30 -7.64 10.93
N ARG A 605 5.69 -6.65 11.60
CA ARG A 605 6.02 -6.21 12.95
C ARG A 605 4.99 -6.72 13.96
N PHE A 606 5.31 -6.70 15.23
CA PHE A 606 4.38 -7.00 16.34
C PHE A 606 3.91 -8.45 16.36
N LEU A 607 4.85 -9.38 16.17
CA LEU A 607 4.60 -10.81 16.15
C LEU A 607 5.30 -11.51 17.33
N ASP A 608 4.61 -12.52 17.92
CA ASP A 608 5.14 -13.35 18.99
C ASP A 608 4.40 -14.69 19.08
N ARG A 609 4.98 -15.77 18.54
CA ARG A 609 4.36 -17.10 18.58
C ARG A 609 4.24 -17.70 19.99
N ALA A 610 5.01 -17.19 20.95
CA ALA A 610 4.87 -17.65 22.33
C ALA A 610 3.51 -17.29 22.95
N LEU A 611 2.85 -16.23 22.47
CA LEU A 611 1.49 -15.88 22.88
C LEU A 611 0.43 -16.88 22.34
N LEU A 612 0.77 -17.68 21.33
CA LEU A 612 -0.09 -18.73 20.80
C LEU A 612 0.11 -20.06 21.55
N ILE A 613 1.36 -20.48 21.72
CA ILE A 613 1.75 -21.85 22.10
C ILE A 613 2.43 -21.97 23.46
N GLY A 614 2.66 -20.86 24.17
CA GLY A 614 3.49 -20.80 25.38
C GLY A 614 4.96 -20.55 25.10
N ASP A 615 5.72 -20.39 26.15
CA ASP A 615 7.17 -20.22 26.10
C ASP A 615 7.86 -21.44 26.75
N PRO A 616 8.28 -22.42 25.94
CA PRO A 616 8.88 -23.64 26.46
C PRO A 616 10.24 -23.41 27.12
N VAL A 617 10.92 -22.30 26.82
CA VAL A 617 12.24 -21.97 27.37
C VAL A 617 12.12 -21.44 28.79
N SER A 618 11.21 -20.49 29.03
CA SER A 618 10.97 -19.95 30.38
C SER A 618 10.02 -20.82 31.20
N GLY A 619 9.36 -21.80 30.59
CA GLY A 619 8.30 -22.61 31.22
C GLY A 619 7.02 -21.80 31.49
N ALA A 620 6.93 -20.57 30.97
CA ALA A 620 5.74 -19.72 31.17
C ALA A 620 4.57 -20.20 30.30
N ASP A 621 3.47 -20.57 30.95
CA ASP A 621 2.23 -20.96 30.31
C ASP A 621 1.40 -19.74 29.86
N ILE A 622 1.93 -19.04 28.84
CA ILE A 622 1.35 -17.81 28.28
C ILE A 622 0.59 -18.03 26.96
N GLY A 623 0.56 -19.28 26.47
CA GLY A 623 -0.12 -19.61 25.22
C GLY A 623 -1.63 -19.45 25.32
N PHE A 624 -2.25 -18.87 24.30
CA PHE A 624 -3.71 -18.78 24.21
C PHE A 624 -4.34 -20.12 23.86
N PHE A 625 -3.73 -20.88 22.93
CA PHE A 625 -4.19 -22.21 22.53
C PHE A 625 -3.54 -23.28 23.38
N LYS A 626 -4.32 -23.86 24.30
CA LYS A 626 -3.88 -24.91 25.22
C LYS A 626 -4.49 -26.24 24.87
#